data_426ff874a24a564f48bac05614a0c712
#
_entry.id   426ff874a24a564f48bac05614a0c712
#
_cell.length_a   1.000
_cell.length_b   1.000
_cell.length_c   1.000
_cell.angle_alpha   90.00
_cell.angle_beta   90.00
_cell.angle_gamma   90.00
#
_symmetry.space_group_name_H-M   'P 1'
#
loop_
_entity.id
_entity.type
_entity.pdbx_description
1 polymer ?
#
loop_
_entity_poly.entity_id
_entity_poly.type
_entity_poly.pdbx_seq_one_letter_code
_entity_poly.pdbx_strand_id
1 'polypeptide(L)'
;MAFESLTDKLQNVFKNLRSKGRLTEEDVKSALKEVKMALLEADVNFKVVKQFVKAVEERAIGQDVMNGLNPGQMVIKIVNEEMINLMGSETTEIAMQPGKAITVIMMAGLQGAGKTTATAKIAGKLKLKGKKPLLVACDIYRPAAIEQLQINGKKQEVDVFSMGTDHKPAEIAQNAIAYAEKNGHNVVILDTAGRLHVDEDMMAELQEIKENVTVHQTLLVVDAMTGQDAVNVAKEFDEKVGVDGVILSKMDGDTRGGAALSIKAVTGKPILFVSMGEKLSDLEQFYPDRMASRILGMGDVLSLIDKAQASIDIDEEKSRDMAGRMKKGKFDFEDYLESMKQMRNMGGLSSILGMLPGMGIKTSDLEGAIDETQMKRTEAIVLSMTKEERRNPKILTPQRKHRIAKGAGVDIATVNRFIKQFEQTQKMMKQFGGGKKGRGGMGGMFGGGKFPGMGGRFF
;
A
#
# COMPACT_ATOMS: atom_id res chain seq x y z
N MET A 1 -2.43 -10.96 3.28
CA MET A 1 -1.62 -9.75 2.98
C MET A 1 -0.71 -10.01 1.79
N ALA A 2 -0.27 -8.94 1.09
CA ALA A 2 0.71 -9.10 0.03
C ALA A 2 1.96 -9.81 0.55
N PHE A 3 2.49 -10.76 -0.23
CA PHE A 3 3.69 -11.56 0.05
C PHE A 3 3.65 -12.51 1.25
N GLU A 4 2.54 -12.68 1.95
CA GLU A 4 2.47 -13.44 3.21
C GLU A 4 3.08 -14.84 3.10
N SER A 5 2.70 -15.59 2.05
CA SER A 5 3.21 -16.94 1.82
C SER A 5 4.72 -16.99 1.60
N LEU A 6 5.27 -16.03 0.83
CA LEU A 6 6.71 -15.96 0.58
C LEU A 6 7.46 -15.52 1.84
N THR A 7 6.94 -14.51 2.52
CA THR A 7 7.52 -13.97 3.76
C THR A 7 7.67 -15.04 4.82
N ASP A 8 6.63 -15.83 5.09
CA ASP A 8 6.66 -16.90 6.10
C ASP A 8 7.74 -17.95 5.80
N LYS A 9 7.87 -18.34 4.54
CA LYS A 9 8.89 -19.31 4.11
C LYS A 9 10.29 -18.75 4.29
N LEU A 10 10.55 -17.54 3.85
CA LEU A 10 11.85 -16.88 3.98
C LEU A 10 12.22 -16.64 5.45
N GLN A 11 11.27 -16.23 6.28
CA GLN A 11 11.52 -16.05 7.71
C GLN A 11 11.89 -17.36 8.42
N ASN A 12 11.29 -18.49 8.06
CA ASN A 12 11.64 -19.79 8.61
C ASN A 12 13.09 -20.16 8.25
N VAL A 13 13.51 -19.96 7.00
CA VAL A 13 14.90 -20.18 6.57
C VAL A 13 15.86 -19.28 7.36
N PHE A 14 15.54 -18.01 7.50
CA PHE A 14 16.39 -17.05 8.21
C PHE A 14 16.46 -17.27 9.71
N LYS A 15 15.38 -17.77 10.32
CA LYS A 15 15.38 -18.19 11.73
C LYS A 15 16.38 -19.30 11.97
N ASN A 16 16.42 -20.28 11.07
CA ASN A 16 17.37 -21.39 11.13
C ASN A 16 18.83 -20.90 10.99
N LEU A 17 19.08 -19.96 10.03
CA LEU A 17 20.41 -19.37 9.86
C LEU A 17 20.88 -18.57 11.10
N ARG A 18 19.97 -17.79 11.70
CA ARG A 18 20.29 -16.98 12.90
C ARG A 18 20.56 -17.82 14.12
N SER A 19 19.98 -19.01 14.24
CA SER A 19 20.16 -19.90 15.38
C SER A 19 21.53 -20.57 15.40
N LYS A 20 22.27 -20.59 14.27
CA LYS A 20 23.59 -21.19 14.14
C LYS A 20 24.68 -20.14 14.47
N GLY A 21 25.44 -20.39 15.50
CA GLY A 21 26.53 -19.49 15.93
C GLY A 21 27.70 -19.42 14.93
N ARG A 22 27.90 -20.50 14.16
CA ARG A 22 28.85 -20.59 13.02
C ARG A 22 28.12 -21.18 11.83
N LEU A 23 28.43 -20.69 10.63
CA LEU A 23 27.90 -21.23 9.39
C LEU A 23 29.02 -21.93 8.62
N THR A 24 28.70 -23.06 8.00
CA THR A 24 29.52 -23.71 7.01
C THR A 24 29.01 -23.38 5.62
N GLU A 25 29.83 -23.58 4.58
CA GLU A 25 29.37 -23.42 3.19
C GLU A 25 28.16 -24.31 2.88
N GLU A 26 28.10 -25.50 3.45
CA GLU A 26 26.97 -26.41 3.29
C GLU A 26 25.69 -25.86 3.92
N ASP A 27 25.79 -25.19 5.06
CA ASP A 27 24.66 -24.50 5.73
C ASP A 27 24.10 -23.39 4.83
N VAL A 28 24.98 -22.59 4.24
CA VAL A 28 24.59 -21.51 3.32
C VAL A 28 23.94 -22.08 2.06
N LYS A 29 24.55 -23.10 1.45
CA LYS A 29 24.00 -23.77 0.24
C LYS A 29 22.63 -24.41 0.52
N SER A 30 22.48 -25.05 1.69
CA SER A 30 21.20 -25.64 2.10
C SER A 30 20.13 -24.55 2.27
N ALA A 31 20.43 -23.46 2.95
CA ALA A 31 19.50 -22.35 3.13
C ALA A 31 19.13 -21.68 1.78
N LEU A 32 20.11 -21.50 0.88
CA LEU A 32 19.85 -20.93 -0.46
C LEU A 32 19.01 -21.87 -1.32
N LYS A 33 19.11 -23.19 -1.12
CA LYS A 33 18.21 -24.15 -1.78
C LYS A 33 16.76 -23.97 -1.31
N GLU A 34 16.55 -23.75 -0.01
CA GLU A 34 15.21 -23.45 0.53
C GLU A 34 14.68 -22.09 0.05
N VAL A 35 15.53 -21.04 0.01
CA VAL A 35 15.19 -19.73 -0.58
C VAL A 35 14.80 -19.88 -2.05
N LYS A 36 15.59 -20.67 -2.83
CA LYS A 36 15.26 -20.98 -4.22
C LYS A 36 13.88 -21.60 -4.37
N MET A 37 13.56 -22.58 -3.55
CA MET A 37 12.25 -23.24 -3.60
C MET A 37 11.13 -22.26 -3.20
N ALA A 38 11.32 -21.46 -2.18
CA ALA A 38 10.34 -20.44 -1.77
C ALA A 38 10.04 -19.43 -2.89
N LEU A 39 11.06 -18.96 -3.59
CA LEU A 39 10.91 -18.04 -4.72
C LEU A 39 10.21 -18.71 -5.93
N LEU A 40 10.51 -19.96 -6.24
CA LEU A 40 9.83 -20.71 -7.31
C LEU A 40 8.36 -20.96 -6.97
N GLU A 41 8.05 -21.32 -5.75
CA GLU A 41 6.67 -21.49 -5.26
C GLU A 41 5.91 -20.16 -5.21
N ALA A 42 6.62 -19.06 -5.05
CA ALA A 42 6.08 -17.70 -5.19
C ALA A 42 5.91 -17.25 -6.64
N ASP A 43 6.08 -18.15 -7.60
CA ASP A 43 5.93 -17.88 -9.03
C ASP A 43 6.91 -16.82 -9.58
N VAL A 44 8.14 -16.78 -9.01
CA VAL A 44 9.23 -15.96 -9.54
C VAL A 44 9.84 -16.65 -10.76
N ASN A 45 10.20 -15.88 -11.78
CA ASN A 45 10.78 -16.41 -13.02
C ASN A 45 12.03 -17.27 -12.75
N PHE A 46 12.08 -18.47 -13.31
CA PHE A 46 13.15 -19.44 -13.08
C PHE A 46 14.56 -18.90 -13.36
N LYS A 47 14.72 -18.15 -14.47
CA LYS A 47 16.03 -17.56 -14.83
C LYS A 47 16.44 -16.52 -13.80
N VAL A 48 15.49 -15.72 -13.34
CA VAL A 48 15.68 -14.70 -12.30
C VAL A 48 16.08 -15.34 -10.98
N VAL A 49 15.38 -16.40 -10.54
CA VAL A 49 15.72 -17.14 -9.32
C VAL A 49 17.11 -17.74 -9.39
N LYS A 50 17.50 -18.31 -10.55
CA LYS A 50 18.84 -18.90 -10.75
C LYS A 50 19.93 -17.83 -10.64
N GLN A 51 19.74 -16.67 -11.26
CA GLN A 51 20.70 -15.55 -11.19
C GLN A 51 20.81 -15.00 -9.77
N PHE A 52 19.68 -14.78 -9.11
CA PHE A 52 19.62 -14.30 -7.75
C PHE A 52 20.36 -15.23 -6.76
N VAL A 53 20.03 -16.53 -6.78
CA VAL A 53 20.67 -17.51 -5.89
C VAL A 53 22.18 -17.57 -6.12
N LYS A 54 22.61 -17.52 -7.39
CA LYS A 54 24.05 -17.50 -7.74
C LYS A 54 24.74 -16.24 -7.19
N ALA A 55 24.13 -15.07 -7.37
CA ALA A 55 24.71 -13.81 -6.87
C ALA A 55 24.81 -13.79 -5.32
N VAL A 56 23.76 -14.30 -4.64
CA VAL A 56 23.82 -14.43 -3.18
C VAL A 56 24.86 -15.44 -2.73
N GLU A 57 24.96 -16.60 -3.41
CA GLU A 57 25.94 -17.65 -3.07
C GLU A 57 27.38 -17.14 -3.19
N GLU A 58 27.70 -16.48 -4.32
CA GLU A 58 29.05 -15.92 -4.56
C GLU A 58 29.47 -14.92 -3.47
N ARG A 59 28.55 -14.10 -2.96
CA ARG A 59 28.80 -13.14 -1.90
C ARG A 59 28.79 -13.76 -0.49
N ALA A 60 27.92 -14.73 -0.25
CA ALA A 60 27.71 -15.32 1.07
C ALA A 60 28.78 -16.34 1.47
N ILE A 61 29.47 -16.97 0.51
CA ILE A 61 30.53 -17.97 0.79
C ILE A 61 31.90 -17.29 0.99
N GLY A 62 32.01 -15.96 0.86
CA GLY A 62 33.26 -15.22 1.10
C GLY A 62 33.77 -15.38 2.53
N GLN A 63 35.09 -15.42 2.70
CA GLN A 63 35.75 -15.63 4.00
C GLN A 63 35.33 -14.55 5.03
N ASP A 64 35.12 -13.32 4.60
CA ASP A 64 34.70 -12.20 5.47
C ASP A 64 33.31 -12.42 6.09
N VAL A 65 32.42 -13.12 5.37
CA VAL A 65 31.08 -13.47 5.86
C VAL A 65 31.17 -14.65 6.80
N MET A 66 31.89 -15.70 6.41
CA MET A 66 31.96 -16.98 7.15
C MET A 66 32.68 -16.83 8.50
N ASN A 67 33.67 -15.94 8.57
CA ASN A 67 34.45 -15.66 9.77
C ASN A 67 33.93 -14.46 10.57
N GLY A 68 32.86 -13.81 10.13
CA GLY A 68 32.25 -12.66 10.82
C GLY A 68 31.61 -13.03 12.15
N LEU A 69 31.43 -12.04 13.02
CA LEU A 69 30.81 -12.20 14.36
C LEU A 69 29.36 -12.72 14.26
N ASN A 70 28.64 -12.41 13.17
CA ASN A 70 27.24 -12.79 12.93
C ASN A 70 27.02 -13.26 11.48
N PRO A 71 27.54 -14.42 11.07
CA PRO A 71 27.47 -14.88 9.68
C PRO A 71 26.04 -14.98 9.15
N GLY A 72 25.10 -15.48 9.95
CA GLY A 72 23.69 -15.58 9.57
C GLY A 72 23.03 -14.24 9.26
N GLN A 73 23.36 -13.20 10.01
CA GLN A 73 22.86 -11.84 9.73
C GLN A 73 23.48 -11.26 8.46
N MET A 74 24.74 -11.55 8.19
CA MET A 74 25.41 -11.11 6.96
C MET A 74 24.80 -11.77 5.72
N VAL A 75 24.48 -13.06 5.77
CA VAL A 75 23.78 -13.74 4.66
C VAL A 75 22.41 -13.12 4.42
N ILE A 76 21.63 -12.81 5.45
CA ILE A 76 20.32 -12.16 5.34
C ILE A 76 20.46 -10.76 4.74
N LYS A 77 21.49 -10.00 5.15
CA LYS A 77 21.80 -8.69 4.56
C LYS A 77 22.08 -8.80 3.07
N ILE A 78 22.91 -9.77 2.66
CA ILE A 78 23.23 -10.02 1.24
C ILE A 78 21.98 -10.38 0.46
N VAL A 79 21.10 -11.24 1.00
CA VAL A 79 19.81 -11.59 0.38
C VAL A 79 18.95 -10.33 0.18
N ASN A 80 18.90 -9.45 1.18
CA ASN A 80 18.15 -8.19 1.08
C ASN A 80 18.72 -7.28 0.00
N GLU A 81 20.02 -7.08 -0.05
CA GLU A 81 20.70 -6.25 -1.05
C GLU A 81 20.49 -6.78 -2.48
N GLU A 82 20.63 -8.10 -2.68
CA GLU A 82 20.38 -8.73 -3.98
C GLU A 82 18.90 -8.65 -4.38
N MET A 83 17.98 -8.71 -3.42
CA MET A 83 16.54 -8.53 -3.69
C MET A 83 16.22 -7.09 -4.11
N ILE A 84 16.85 -6.10 -3.49
CA ILE A 84 16.75 -4.69 -3.90
C ILE A 84 17.29 -4.51 -5.33
N ASN A 85 18.47 -5.06 -5.62
CA ASN A 85 19.08 -5.01 -6.94
C ASN A 85 18.18 -5.63 -8.01
N LEU A 86 17.56 -6.76 -7.70
CA LEU A 86 16.64 -7.45 -8.59
C LEU A 86 15.43 -6.60 -8.99
N MET A 87 14.91 -5.81 -8.05
CA MET A 87 13.75 -4.94 -8.25
C MET A 87 14.11 -3.57 -8.83
N GLY A 88 15.41 -3.22 -8.97
CA GLY A 88 15.85 -2.03 -9.68
C GLY A 88 16.65 -1.01 -8.89
N SER A 89 17.06 -1.33 -7.65
CA SER A 89 17.94 -0.52 -6.76
C SER A 89 17.42 0.89 -6.43
N GLU A 90 16.86 1.62 -7.39
CA GLU A 90 16.42 3.00 -7.25
C GLU A 90 14.94 3.17 -7.53
N THR A 91 14.35 4.15 -6.85
CA THR A 91 12.95 4.56 -7.08
C THR A 91 12.87 5.37 -8.36
N THR A 92 11.93 5.01 -9.24
CA THR A 92 11.69 5.73 -10.50
C THR A 92 10.38 6.50 -10.40
N GLU A 93 10.42 7.78 -10.72
CA GLU A 93 9.24 8.64 -10.78
C GLU A 93 8.76 8.88 -12.22
N ILE A 94 7.51 9.36 -12.38
CA ILE A 94 7.00 9.84 -13.67
C ILE A 94 7.83 11.07 -14.10
N ALA A 95 8.47 10.99 -15.26
CA ALA A 95 9.23 12.10 -15.82
C ALA A 95 8.27 13.17 -16.37
N MET A 96 8.36 14.38 -15.81
CA MET A 96 7.55 15.52 -16.23
C MET A 96 8.30 16.38 -17.22
N GLN A 97 7.59 16.87 -18.24
CA GLN A 97 8.15 17.84 -19.17
C GLN A 97 8.44 19.16 -18.46
N PRO A 98 9.53 19.85 -18.84
CA PRO A 98 9.92 21.11 -18.21
C PRO A 98 9.00 22.27 -18.56
N GLY A 99 8.95 23.24 -17.68
CA GLY A 99 8.23 24.50 -17.91
C GLY A 99 6.73 24.34 -18.04
N LYS A 100 6.16 24.87 -19.13
CA LYS A 100 4.71 24.81 -19.44
C LYS A 100 4.34 23.69 -20.41
N ALA A 101 5.30 22.87 -20.84
CA ALA A 101 5.02 21.79 -21.77
C ALA A 101 4.11 20.73 -21.13
N ILE A 102 3.17 20.23 -21.92
CA ILE A 102 2.23 19.19 -21.49
C ILE A 102 2.96 17.85 -21.47
N THR A 103 2.86 17.14 -20.35
CA THR A 103 3.31 15.75 -20.27
C THR A 103 2.16 14.84 -20.68
N VAL A 104 2.34 14.05 -21.73
CA VAL A 104 1.35 13.08 -22.20
C VAL A 104 1.78 11.70 -21.73
N ILE A 105 0.91 11.04 -20.97
CA ILE A 105 1.07 9.70 -20.43
C ILE A 105 0.03 8.78 -21.05
N MET A 106 0.44 7.66 -21.62
CA MET A 106 -0.47 6.65 -22.14
C MET A 106 -0.52 5.46 -21.19
N MET A 107 -1.73 5.10 -20.76
CA MET A 107 -1.97 3.94 -19.90
C MET A 107 -2.30 2.74 -20.77
N ALA A 108 -1.51 1.69 -20.69
CA ALA A 108 -1.67 0.44 -21.45
C ALA A 108 -1.89 -0.76 -20.52
N GLY A 109 -2.37 -1.89 -21.08
CA GLY A 109 -2.53 -3.16 -20.34
C GLY A 109 -3.81 -3.92 -20.70
N LEU A 110 -3.93 -5.13 -20.19
CA LEU A 110 -5.07 -6.00 -20.48
C LEU A 110 -6.37 -5.54 -19.81
N GLN A 111 -7.48 -6.08 -20.26
CA GLN A 111 -8.78 -5.88 -19.64
C GLN A 111 -8.76 -6.43 -18.21
N GLY A 112 -9.34 -5.69 -17.27
CA GLY A 112 -9.39 -6.10 -15.86
C GLY A 112 -8.08 -5.88 -15.08
N ALA A 113 -6.99 -5.46 -15.73
CA ALA A 113 -5.73 -5.12 -15.04
C ALA A 113 -5.81 -3.87 -14.14
N GLY A 114 -6.91 -3.12 -14.17
CA GLY A 114 -7.09 -1.94 -13.31
C GLY A 114 -6.61 -0.62 -13.91
N LYS A 115 -6.49 -0.51 -15.24
CA LYS A 115 -6.02 0.71 -15.93
C LYS A 115 -6.79 1.96 -15.51
N THR A 116 -8.09 1.99 -15.74
CA THR A 116 -8.96 3.15 -15.44
C THR A 116 -8.86 3.59 -13.98
N THR A 117 -8.76 2.65 -13.05
CA THR A 117 -8.56 2.94 -11.63
C THR A 117 -7.18 3.52 -11.37
N ALA A 118 -6.13 2.93 -11.94
CA ALA A 118 -4.75 3.43 -11.82
C ALA A 118 -4.60 4.83 -12.44
N THR A 119 -5.21 5.05 -13.61
CA THR A 119 -5.27 6.34 -14.33
C THR A 119 -5.79 7.46 -13.42
N ALA A 120 -6.94 7.26 -12.79
CA ALA A 120 -7.52 8.24 -11.88
C ALA A 120 -6.69 8.44 -10.61
N LYS A 121 -6.12 7.38 -10.04
CA LYS A 121 -5.26 7.48 -8.86
C LYS A 121 -3.97 8.25 -9.14
N ILE A 122 -3.34 8.02 -10.29
CA ILE A 122 -2.14 8.76 -10.71
C ILE A 122 -2.49 10.24 -10.88
N ALA A 123 -3.59 10.56 -11.56
CA ALA A 123 -4.05 11.93 -11.70
C ALA A 123 -4.27 12.62 -10.34
N GLY A 124 -4.93 11.94 -9.40
CA GLY A 124 -5.11 12.45 -8.04
C GLY A 124 -3.77 12.72 -7.33
N LYS A 125 -2.80 11.81 -7.44
CA LYS A 125 -1.45 12.03 -6.88
C LYS A 125 -0.69 13.19 -7.53
N LEU A 126 -0.80 13.33 -8.84
CA LEU A 126 -0.20 14.46 -9.57
C LEU A 126 -0.84 15.77 -9.19
N LYS A 127 -2.17 15.80 -8.99
CA LYS A 127 -2.88 16.97 -8.48
C LYS A 127 -2.40 17.38 -7.08
N LEU A 128 -2.19 16.43 -6.17
CA LEU A 128 -1.62 16.69 -4.86
C LEU A 128 -0.19 17.26 -4.93
N LYS A 129 0.58 16.90 -5.98
CA LYS A 129 1.90 17.49 -6.29
C LYS A 129 1.79 18.84 -7.03
N GLY A 130 0.61 19.47 -7.09
CA GLY A 130 0.39 20.78 -7.72
C GLY A 130 0.31 20.76 -9.25
N LYS A 131 0.16 19.60 -9.88
CA LYS A 131 -0.07 19.48 -11.32
C LYS A 131 -1.56 19.67 -11.65
N LYS A 132 -1.86 19.95 -12.92
CA LYS A 132 -3.23 20.06 -13.43
C LYS A 132 -3.49 18.95 -14.46
N PRO A 133 -3.78 17.72 -14.01
CA PRO A 133 -4.01 16.60 -14.92
C PRO A 133 -5.36 16.70 -15.61
N LEU A 134 -5.42 16.17 -16.84
CA LEU A 134 -6.62 15.90 -17.62
C LEU A 134 -6.66 14.40 -17.90
N LEU A 135 -7.73 13.73 -17.52
CA LEU A 135 -8.02 12.35 -17.90
C LEU A 135 -8.68 12.30 -19.26
N VAL A 136 -8.31 11.34 -20.11
CA VAL A 136 -8.85 11.21 -21.46
C VAL A 136 -9.40 9.81 -21.69
N ALA A 137 -10.69 9.72 -22.02
CA ALA A 137 -11.37 8.45 -22.26
C ALA A 137 -11.12 7.97 -23.70
N CYS A 138 -10.12 7.11 -23.87
CA CYS A 138 -9.79 6.45 -25.15
C CYS A 138 -10.34 5.02 -25.26
N ASP A 139 -10.95 4.43 -24.22
CA ASP A 139 -11.67 3.15 -24.29
C ASP A 139 -13.08 3.37 -24.86
N ILE A 140 -13.16 3.46 -26.18
CA ILE A 140 -14.40 3.72 -26.92
C ILE A 140 -15.28 2.47 -27.09
N TYR A 141 -14.72 1.28 -26.88
CA TYR A 141 -15.43 0.02 -27.11
C TYR A 141 -16.40 -0.33 -25.97
N ARG A 142 -16.23 0.33 -24.83
CA ARG A 142 -17.05 0.10 -23.64
C ARG A 142 -17.59 1.42 -23.09
N PRO A 143 -18.84 1.79 -23.42
CA PRO A 143 -19.45 3.03 -22.89
C PRO A 143 -19.36 3.14 -21.36
N ALA A 144 -19.50 2.02 -20.65
CA ALA A 144 -19.33 1.96 -19.20
C ALA A 144 -17.91 2.32 -18.72
N ALA A 145 -16.86 2.17 -19.56
CA ALA A 145 -15.49 2.56 -19.19
C ALA A 145 -15.35 4.08 -19.19
N ILE A 146 -15.99 4.78 -20.12
CA ILE A 146 -16.03 6.25 -20.16
C ILE A 146 -16.71 6.78 -18.88
N GLU A 147 -17.88 6.23 -18.55
CA GLU A 147 -18.61 6.60 -17.33
C GLU A 147 -17.78 6.30 -16.07
N GLN A 148 -17.12 5.14 -16.00
CA GLN A 148 -16.24 4.76 -14.90
C GLN A 148 -15.08 5.76 -14.74
N LEU A 149 -14.45 6.20 -15.84
CA LEU A 149 -13.39 7.20 -15.79
C LEU A 149 -13.91 8.53 -15.28
N GLN A 150 -15.11 8.97 -15.72
CA GLN A 150 -15.76 10.20 -15.25
C GLN A 150 -16.07 10.14 -13.75
N ILE A 151 -16.62 9.03 -13.26
CA ILE A 151 -16.89 8.82 -11.82
C ILE A 151 -15.58 8.87 -11.01
N ASN A 152 -14.54 8.20 -11.49
CA ASN A 152 -13.26 8.16 -10.82
C ASN A 152 -12.54 9.51 -10.87
N GLY A 153 -12.61 10.22 -12.00
CA GLY A 153 -12.09 11.59 -12.14
C GLY A 153 -12.79 12.55 -11.16
N LYS A 154 -14.11 12.47 -11.06
CA LYS A 154 -14.89 13.27 -10.11
C LYS A 154 -14.51 12.99 -8.66
N LYS A 155 -14.26 11.72 -8.29
CA LYS A 155 -13.79 11.36 -6.93
C LYS A 155 -12.42 11.99 -6.59
N GLN A 156 -11.58 12.22 -7.61
CA GLN A 156 -10.27 12.86 -7.45
C GLN A 156 -10.33 14.38 -7.76
N GLU A 157 -11.53 14.90 -8.11
CA GLU A 157 -11.72 16.27 -8.57
C GLU A 157 -10.78 16.62 -9.72
N VAL A 158 -10.66 15.74 -10.70
CA VAL A 158 -9.84 15.86 -11.91
C VAL A 158 -10.77 15.88 -13.12
N ASP A 159 -10.49 16.78 -14.06
CA ASP A 159 -11.27 16.92 -15.30
C ASP A 159 -11.10 15.71 -16.20
N VAL A 160 -12.18 15.34 -16.89
CA VAL A 160 -12.22 14.21 -17.82
C VAL A 160 -12.68 14.71 -19.19
N PHE A 161 -11.87 14.44 -20.20
CA PHE A 161 -12.19 14.71 -21.60
C PHE A 161 -12.71 13.43 -22.29
N SER A 162 -13.80 13.55 -23.02
CA SER A 162 -14.39 12.46 -23.79
C SER A 162 -15.08 13.02 -25.05
N MET A 163 -14.98 12.28 -26.13
CA MET A 163 -15.72 12.57 -27.39
C MET A 163 -16.78 11.49 -27.70
N GLY A 164 -17.09 10.64 -26.69
CA GLY A 164 -18.02 9.52 -26.90
C GLY A 164 -17.35 8.32 -27.57
N THR A 165 -18.13 7.51 -28.28
CA THR A 165 -17.70 6.23 -28.87
C THR A 165 -17.49 6.28 -30.39
N ASP A 166 -17.83 7.40 -31.04
CA ASP A 166 -17.86 7.52 -32.49
C ASP A 166 -16.57 8.06 -33.12
N HIS A 167 -15.56 8.31 -32.29
CA HIS A 167 -14.27 8.85 -32.70
C HIS A 167 -13.14 7.86 -32.41
N LYS A 168 -12.11 7.86 -33.25
CA LYS A 168 -10.93 7.00 -33.02
C LYS A 168 -10.12 7.46 -31.80
N PRO A 169 -9.49 6.55 -31.06
CA PRO A 169 -8.65 6.88 -29.90
C PRO A 169 -7.53 7.89 -30.21
N ALA A 170 -6.89 7.80 -31.37
CA ALA A 170 -5.87 8.75 -31.81
C ALA A 170 -6.43 10.17 -32.03
N GLU A 171 -7.62 10.30 -32.61
CA GLU A 171 -8.33 11.58 -32.79
C GLU A 171 -8.72 12.18 -31.43
N ILE A 172 -9.23 11.34 -30.51
CA ILE A 172 -9.57 11.77 -29.15
C ILE A 172 -8.33 12.32 -28.45
N ALA A 173 -7.19 11.63 -28.56
CA ALA A 173 -5.93 12.05 -27.97
C ALA A 173 -5.44 13.41 -28.51
N GLN A 174 -5.50 13.64 -29.83
CA GLN A 174 -5.15 14.92 -30.45
C GLN A 174 -6.02 16.06 -29.92
N ASN A 175 -7.35 15.86 -29.93
CA ASN A 175 -8.30 16.87 -29.46
C ASN A 175 -8.15 17.13 -27.94
N ALA A 176 -7.83 16.11 -27.16
CA ALA A 176 -7.58 16.26 -25.73
C ALA A 176 -6.35 17.11 -25.43
N ILE A 177 -5.28 16.99 -26.22
CA ILE A 177 -4.08 17.84 -26.07
C ILE A 177 -4.42 19.29 -26.38
N ALA A 178 -5.13 19.56 -27.48
CA ALA A 178 -5.57 20.90 -27.81
C ALA A 178 -6.52 21.51 -26.75
N TYR A 179 -7.38 20.66 -26.16
CA TYR A 179 -8.23 21.06 -25.05
C TYR A 179 -7.38 21.38 -23.79
N ALA A 180 -6.37 20.57 -23.50
CA ALA A 180 -5.49 20.73 -22.37
C ALA A 180 -4.70 22.06 -22.44
N GLU A 181 -4.17 22.40 -23.63
CA GLU A 181 -3.48 23.67 -23.88
C GLU A 181 -4.39 24.86 -23.62
N LYS A 182 -5.61 24.82 -24.16
CA LYS A 182 -6.60 25.90 -24.01
C LYS A 182 -7.05 26.12 -22.57
N ASN A 183 -7.14 25.05 -21.78
CA ASN A 183 -7.65 25.08 -20.40
C ASN A 183 -6.54 25.07 -19.32
N GLY A 184 -5.28 25.11 -19.74
CA GLY A 184 -4.13 25.23 -18.86
C GLY A 184 -3.82 23.98 -18.06
N HIS A 185 -4.17 22.79 -18.57
CA HIS A 185 -3.68 21.52 -18.05
C HIS A 185 -2.22 21.32 -18.47
N ASN A 186 -1.44 20.69 -17.60
CA ASN A 186 -0.02 20.42 -17.86
C ASN A 186 0.34 18.92 -17.86
N VAL A 187 -0.65 18.08 -17.63
CA VAL A 187 -0.55 16.63 -17.78
C VAL A 187 -1.80 16.09 -18.45
N VAL A 188 -1.63 15.23 -19.44
CA VAL A 188 -2.71 14.51 -20.13
C VAL A 188 -2.47 13.01 -19.91
N ILE A 189 -3.48 12.29 -19.41
CA ILE A 189 -3.38 10.85 -19.17
C ILE A 189 -4.43 10.14 -20.03
N LEU A 190 -3.97 9.38 -21.02
CA LEU A 190 -4.82 8.64 -21.96
C LEU A 190 -5.16 7.28 -21.35
N ASP A 191 -6.43 7.06 -21.00
CA ASP A 191 -6.94 5.75 -20.54
C ASP A 191 -7.37 4.94 -21.75
N THR A 192 -6.51 4.03 -22.23
CA THR A 192 -6.75 3.27 -23.45
C THR A 192 -7.56 2.01 -23.20
N ALA A 193 -8.14 1.46 -24.26
CA ALA A 193 -8.82 0.19 -24.20
C ALA A 193 -7.91 -0.97 -23.74
N GLY A 194 -8.50 -2.01 -23.22
CA GLY A 194 -7.82 -3.28 -22.93
C GLY A 194 -8.60 -4.44 -23.50
N ARG A 195 -7.88 -5.42 -24.03
CA ARG A 195 -8.42 -6.70 -24.49
C ARG A 195 -8.15 -7.78 -23.45
N LEU A 196 -8.81 -8.93 -23.58
CA LEU A 196 -8.62 -10.07 -22.67
C LEU A 196 -7.21 -10.67 -22.77
N HIS A 197 -6.59 -10.59 -23.91
CA HIS A 197 -5.23 -11.04 -24.21
C HIS A 197 -4.56 -10.06 -25.15
N VAL A 198 -3.26 -10.19 -25.31
CA VAL A 198 -2.50 -9.37 -26.26
C VAL A 198 -2.87 -9.80 -27.68
N ASP A 199 -3.37 -8.86 -28.48
CA ASP A 199 -3.70 -9.07 -29.88
C ASP A 199 -3.11 -7.96 -30.78
N GLU A 200 -3.07 -8.21 -32.09
CA GLU A 200 -2.45 -7.29 -33.05
C GLU A 200 -3.25 -5.99 -33.17
N ASP A 201 -4.59 -6.05 -33.13
CA ASP A 201 -5.45 -4.88 -33.27
C ASP A 201 -5.23 -3.91 -32.13
N MET A 202 -5.14 -4.42 -30.88
CA MET A 202 -4.86 -3.59 -29.70
C MET A 202 -3.49 -2.93 -29.81
N MET A 203 -2.47 -3.67 -30.25
CA MET A 203 -1.13 -3.14 -30.39
C MET A 203 -1.06 -2.08 -31.48
N ALA A 204 -1.76 -2.29 -32.63
CA ALA A 204 -1.88 -1.32 -33.71
C ALA A 204 -2.56 -0.03 -33.24
N GLU A 205 -3.62 -0.12 -32.43
CA GLU A 205 -4.31 1.05 -31.86
C GLU A 205 -3.39 1.89 -30.99
N LEU A 206 -2.61 1.23 -30.10
CA LEU A 206 -1.65 1.93 -29.24
C LEU A 206 -0.53 2.59 -30.06
N GLN A 207 -0.08 1.94 -31.14
CA GLN A 207 0.90 2.49 -32.07
C GLN A 207 0.28 3.69 -32.83
N GLU A 208 -0.95 3.57 -33.34
CA GLU A 208 -1.67 4.69 -34.01
C GLU A 208 -1.76 5.93 -33.12
N ILE A 209 -2.02 5.76 -31.82
CA ILE A 209 -1.98 6.87 -30.86
C ILE A 209 -0.59 7.49 -30.81
N LYS A 210 0.49 6.69 -30.67
CA LYS A 210 1.89 7.18 -30.60
C LYS A 210 2.36 7.86 -31.87
N GLU A 211 1.84 7.47 -33.04
CA GLU A 211 2.14 8.11 -34.33
C GLU A 211 1.46 9.46 -34.48
N ASN A 212 0.29 9.63 -33.88
CA ASN A 212 -0.53 10.84 -34.02
C ASN A 212 -0.29 11.89 -32.93
N VAL A 213 0.22 11.48 -31.75
CA VAL A 213 0.54 12.39 -30.64
C VAL A 213 1.87 12.02 -30.01
N THR A 214 2.59 13.02 -29.50
CA THR A 214 3.84 12.76 -28.75
C THR A 214 3.50 12.21 -27.37
N VAL A 215 3.56 10.90 -27.25
CA VAL A 215 3.45 10.23 -25.94
C VAL A 215 4.82 10.26 -25.26
N HIS A 216 4.90 10.90 -24.09
CA HIS A 216 6.15 11.06 -23.33
C HIS A 216 6.47 9.83 -22.50
N GLN A 217 5.44 9.15 -21.99
CA GLN A 217 5.58 7.90 -21.24
C GLN A 217 4.42 6.96 -21.52
N THR A 218 4.75 5.69 -21.75
CA THR A 218 3.80 4.58 -21.82
C THR A 218 3.90 3.79 -20.52
N LEU A 219 2.84 3.82 -19.70
CA LEU A 219 2.79 3.11 -18.42
C LEU A 219 1.90 1.87 -18.56
N LEU A 220 2.49 0.71 -18.35
CA LEU A 220 1.78 -0.56 -18.43
C LEU A 220 1.21 -0.95 -17.06
N VAL A 221 -0.09 -1.18 -17.00
CA VAL A 221 -0.75 -1.70 -15.81
C VAL A 221 -0.91 -3.21 -15.94
N VAL A 222 -0.35 -3.95 -15.00
CA VAL A 222 -0.45 -5.40 -14.92
C VAL A 222 -1.03 -5.85 -13.59
N ASP A 223 -1.79 -6.93 -13.64
CA ASP A 223 -2.37 -7.56 -12.46
C ASP A 223 -1.31 -8.44 -11.77
N ALA A 224 -0.90 -8.08 -10.57
CA ALA A 224 0.13 -8.81 -9.83
C ALA A 224 -0.29 -10.25 -9.50
N MET A 225 -1.59 -10.50 -9.37
CA MET A 225 -2.12 -11.84 -9.05
C MET A 225 -1.88 -12.86 -10.18
N THR A 226 -1.64 -12.41 -11.42
CA THR A 226 -1.37 -13.30 -12.56
C THR A 226 0.05 -13.85 -12.59
N GLY A 227 0.92 -13.44 -11.66
CA GLY A 227 2.27 -14.01 -11.50
C GLY A 227 3.13 -13.88 -12.75
N GLN A 228 3.59 -15.01 -13.33
CA GLN A 228 4.43 -15.02 -14.53
C GLN A 228 3.72 -14.51 -15.79
N ASP A 229 2.40 -14.62 -15.88
CA ASP A 229 1.65 -14.06 -17.02
C ASP A 229 1.78 -12.53 -17.05
N ALA A 230 1.81 -11.85 -15.88
CA ALA A 230 2.11 -10.42 -15.82
C ALA A 230 3.47 -10.08 -16.45
N VAL A 231 4.47 -10.92 -16.22
CA VAL A 231 5.83 -10.73 -16.76
C VAL A 231 5.84 -10.94 -18.28
N ASN A 232 5.14 -11.97 -18.77
CA ASN A 232 5.02 -12.26 -20.20
C ASN A 232 4.29 -11.13 -20.92
N VAL A 233 3.18 -10.65 -20.37
CA VAL A 233 2.43 -9.50 -20.89
C VAL A 233 3.32 -8.25 -20.91
N ALA A 234 4.06 -7.97 -19.85
CA ALA A 234 4.94 -6.81 -19.80
C ALA A 234 6.03 -6.85 -20.87
N LYS A 235 6.61 -8.03 -21.11
CA LYS A 235 7.60 -8.25 -22.17
C LYS A 235 7.00 -8.02 -23.56
N GLU A 236 5.82 -8.58 -23.84
CA GLU A 236 5.16 -8.46 -25.13
C GLU A 236 4.74 -7.02 -25.46
N PHE A 237 4.20 -6.28 -24.45
CA PHE A 237 3.90 -4.85 -24.61
C PHE A 237 5.16 -4.02 -24.86
N ASP A 238 6.26 -4.33 -24.17
CA ASP A 238 7.51 -3.61 -24.39
C ASP A 238 8.09 -3.84 -25.77
N GLU A 239 8.06 -5.07 -26.27
CA GLU A 239 8.55 -5.44 -27.61
C GLU A 239 7.72 -4.80 -28.73
N LYS A 240 6.38 -4.72 -28.57
CA LYS A 240 5.48 -4.25 -29.64
C LYS A 240 5.21 -2.75 -29.61
N VAL A 241 5.04 -2.17 -28.43
CA VAL A 241 4.62 -0.75 -28.24
C VAL A 241 5.71 0.10 -27.61
N GLY A 242 6.60 -0.52 -26.83
CA GLY A 242 7.56 0.16 -25.97
C GLY A 242 6.91 0.66 -24.69
N VAL A 243 7.42 0.21 -23.55
CA VAL A 243 6.96 0.55 -22.20
C VAL A 243 8.05 1.33 -21.49
N ASP A 244 7.70 2.41 -20.79
CA ASP A 244 8.64 3.22 -20.00
C ASP A 244 8.61 2.88 -18.51
N GLY A 245 7.50 2.29 -18.05
CA GLY A 245 7.36 1.84 -16.68
C GLY A 245 6.13 0.99 -16.44
N VAL A 246 6.14 0.27 -15.32
CA VAL A 246 5.10 -0.69 -14.97
C VAL A 246 4.40 -0.27 -13.68
N ILE A 247 3.11 -0.51 -13.61
CA ILE A 247 2.27 -0.33 -12.43
C ILE A 247 1.71 -1.70 -12.06
N LEU A 248 2.01 -2.17 -10.86
CA LEU A 248 1.45 -3.39 -10.32
C LEU A 248 0.13 -3.11 -9.62
N SER A 249 -0.94 -3.66 -10.13
CA SER A 249 -2.27 -3.56 -9.53
C SER A 249 -2.59 -4.81 -8.70
N LYS A 250 -3.61 -4.70 -7.83
CA LYS A 250 -4.17 -5.80 -7.02
C LYS A 250 -3.15 -6.53 -6.14
N MET A 251 -2.13 -5.81 -5.70
CA MET A 251 -1.10 -6.36 -4.82
C MET A 251 -1.65 -6.83 -3.47
N ASP A 252 -2.79 -6.31 -3.02
CA ASP A 252 -3.51 -6.74 -1.82
C ASP A 252 -3.98 -8.20 -1.90
N GLY A 253 -4.26 -8.71 -3.11
CA GLY A 253 -4.61 -10.10 -3.37
C GLY A 253 -3.41 -11.01 -3.68
N ASP A 254 -2.22 -10.45 -3.94
CA ASP A 254 -1.03 -11.23 -4.27
C ASP A 254 -0.25 -11.64 -3.02
N THR A 255 -0.42 -12.88 -2.60
CA THR A 255 0.32 -13.47 -1.47
C THR A 255 1.69 -14.02 -1.86
N ARG A 256 2.01 -14.11 -3.16
CA ARG A 256 3.24 -14.72 -3.71
C ARG A 256 4.32 -13.71 -4.07
N GLY A 257 3.98 -12.64 -4.79
CA GLY A 257 4.89 -11.55 -5.14
C GLY A 257 5.82 -11.81 -6.34
N GLY A 258 5.58 -12.89 -7.10
CA GLY A 258 6.44 -13.29 -8.20
C GLY A 258 6.58 -12.25 -9.31
N ALA A 259 5.49 -11.54 -9.63
CA ALA A 259 5.49 -10.46 -10.61
C ALA A 259 6.42 -9.31 -10.20
N ALA A 260 6.34 -8.85 -8.95
CA ALA A 260 7.16 -7.75 -8.44
C ALA A 260 8.66 -8.04 -8.50
N LEU A 261 9.06 -9.30 -8.25
CA LEU A 261 10.45 -9.74 -8.30
C LEU A 261 10.96 -10.02 -9.73
N SER A 262 10.07 -10.23 -10.68
CA SER A 262 10.47 -10.71 -12.02
C SER A 262 10.41 -9.63 -13.10
N ILE A 263 9.49 -8.66 -13.01
CA ILE A 263 9.21 -7.69 -14.09
C ILE A 263 10.47 -6.92 -14.47
N LYS A 264 11.12 -6.25 -13.51
CA LYS A 264 12.32 -5.45 -13.80
C LYS A 264 13.46 -6.30 -14.35
N ALA A 265 13.67 -7.49 -13.78
CA ALA A 265 14.75 -8.38 -14.20
C ALA A 265 14.55 -8.97 -15.62
N VAL A 266 13.29 -9.18 -16.03
CA VAL A 266 12.96 -9.75 -17.34
C VAL A 266 12.82 -8.69 -18.43
N THR A 267 12.17 -7.57 -18.12
CA THR A 267 11.87 -6.51 -19.11
C THR A 267 12.88 -5.36 -19.12
N GLY A 268 13.68 -5.21 -18.07
CA GLY A 268 14.52 -4.03 -17.88
C GLY A 268 13.75 -2.77 -17.46
N LYS A 269 12.39 -2.81 -17.41
CA LYS A 269 11.55 -1.64 -17.13
C LYS A 269 11.30 -1.47 -15.65
N PRO A 270 11.33 -0.23 -15.14
CA PRO A 270 11.11 0.03 -13.72
C PRO A 270 9.64 -0.16 -13.33
N ILE A 271 9.42 -0.61 -12.10
CA ILE A 271 8.11 -0.51 -11.46
C ILE A 271 8.00 0.88 -10.84
N LEU A 272 6.97 1.66 -11.21
CA LEU A 272 6.77 3.01 -10.68
C LEU A 272 5.83 3.02 -9.49
N PHE A 273 4.74 2.27 -9.58
CA PHE A 273 3.69 2.25 -8.56
C PHE A 273 3.20 0.83 -8.29
N VAL A 274 2.71 0.65 -7.07
CA VAL A 274 1.95 -0.53 -6.66
C VAL A 274 0.59 -0.09 -6.10
N SER A 275 -0.46 -0.84 -6.43
CA SER A 275 -1.81 -0.59 -5.91
C SER A 275 -2.23 -1.70 -4.95
N MET A 276 -2.50 -1.31 -3.71
CA MET A 276 -2.83 -2.19 -2.59
C MET A 276 -4.33 -2.15 -2.24
N GLY A 277 -5.19 -1.73 -3.16
CA GLY A 277 -6.63 -1.58 -2.93
C GLY A 277 -7.28 -0.54 -3.84
N GLU A 278 -8.50 -0.10 -3.54
CA GLU A 278 -9.29 0.76 -4.44
C GLU A 278 -9.15 2.27 -4.17
N LYS A 279 -8.76 2.68 -2.97
CA LYS A 279 -8.66 4.09 -2.59
C LYS A 279 -7.46 4.77 -3.25
N LEU A 280 -7.48 6.11 -3.33
CA LEU A 280 -6.32 6.90 -3.79
C LEU A 280 -5.07 6.64 -2.95
N SER A 281 -5.24 6.55 -1.63
CA SER A 281 -4.16 6.24 -0.68
C SER A 281 -3.51 4.87 -0.91
N ASP A 282 -4.22 3.96 -1.60
CA ASP A 282 -3.75 2.60 -1.83
C ASP A 282 -2.84 2.47 -3.06
N LEU A 283 -2.63 3.56 -3.82
CA LEU A 283 -1.57 3.63 -4.83
C LEU A 283 -0.31 4.16 -4.16
N GLU A 284 0.72 3.34 -4.04
CA GLU A 284 2.00 3.70 -3.44
C GLU A 284 3.08 3.81 -4.51
N GLN A 285 4.04 4.72 -4.31
CA GLN A 285 5.28 4.73 -5.07
C GLN A 285 6.03 3.43 -4.80
N PHE A 286 6.63 2.85 -5.82
CA PHE A 286 7.44 1.64 -5.64
C PHE A 286 8.83 1.99 -5.09
N TYR A 287 9.14 1.49 -3.91
CA TYR A 287 10.44 1.61 -3.27
C TYR A 287 11.05 0.20 -3.16
N PRO A 288 12.09 -0.13 -3.95
CA PRO A 288 12.70 -1.47 -3.94
C PRO A 288 13.17 -1.92 -2.56
N ASP A 289 13.77 -1.04 -1.77
CA ASP A 289 14.26 -1.29 -0.42
C ASP A 289 13.14 -1.62 0.57
N ARG A 290 12.05 -0.85 0.54
CA ARG A 290 10.87 -1.11 1.37
C ARG A 290 10.17 -2.40 0.97
N MET A 291 10.09 -2.67 -0.33
CA MET A 291 9.48 -3.88 -0.85
C MET A 291 10.29 -5.13 -0.47
N ALA A 292 11.62 -5.08 -0.60
CA ALA A 292 12.50 -6.15 -0.12
C ALA A 292 12.31 -6.40 1.38
N SER A 293 12.28 -5.34 2.18
CA SER A 293 12.06 -5.44 3.63
C SER A 293 10.70 -6.06 3.97
N ARG A 294 9.63 -5.74 3.23
CA ARG A 294 8.30 -6.37 3.39
C ARG A 294 8.35 -7.86 3.07
N ILE A 295 8.94 -8.24 1.92
CA ILE A 295 9.07 -9.63 1.48
C ILE A 295 9.88 -10.46 2.47
N LEU A 296 10.94 -9.90 3.04
CA LEU A 296 11.77 -10.56 4.04
C LEU A 296 11.17 -10.55 5.46
N GLY A 297 10.01 -9.91 5.64
CA GLY A 297 9.38 -9.78 6.94
C GLY A 297 10.17 -8.95 7.97
N MET A 298 11.01 -8.04 7.47
CA MET A 298 11.81 -7.13 8.31
C MET A 298 11.02 -5.88 8.73
N GLY A 299 9.77 -5.76 8.23
CA GLY A 299 8.90 -4.62 8.47
C GLY A 299 9.17 -3.45 7.51
N ASP A 300 8.23 -2.52 7.46
CA ASP A 300 8.31 -1.32 6.63
C ASP A 300 7.93 -0.08 7.46
N VAL A 301 8.84 0.28 8.35
CA VAL A 301 8.65 1.43 9.26
C VAL A 301 8.57 2.75 8.50
N LEU A 302 9.30 2.88 7.39
CA LEU A 302 9.32 4.12 6.60
C LEU A 302 7.98 4.38 5.92
N SER A 303 7.38 3.36 5.28
CA SER A 303 6.03 3.50 4.71
C SER A 303 4.97 3.76 5.78
N LEU A 304 5.14 3.25 6.99
CA LEU A 304 4.26 3.56 8.11
C LEU A 304 4.36 5.04 8.52
N ILE A 305 5.59 5.57 8.58
CA ILE A 305 5.85 6.98 8.88
C ILE A 305 5.25 7.87 7.78
N ASP A 306 5.47 7.55 6.51
CA ASP A 306 4.93 8.31 5.38
C ASP A 306 3.40 8.32 5.38
N LYS A 307 2.76 7.17 5.66
CA LYS A 307 1.28 7.10 5.81
C LYS A 307 0.79 7.91 6.99
N ALA A 308 1.51 7.88 8.11
CA ALA A 308 1.19 8.68 9.28
C ALA A 308 1.32 10.18 8.98
N GLN A 309 2.40 10.60 8.32
CA GLN A 309 2.61 11.99 7.92
C GLN A 309 1.54 12.48 6.94
N ALA A 310 1.23 11.71 5.89
CA ALA A 310 0.17 12.05 4.94
C ALA A 310 -1.21 12.16 5.59
N SER A 311 -1.45 11.43 6.67
CA SER A 311 -2.70 11.52 7.44
C SER A 311 -2.73 12.74 8.38
N ILE A 312 -1.55 13.22 8.80
CA ILE A 312 -1.40 14.38 9.69
C ILE A 312 -1.49 15.68 8.89
N ASP A 313 -0.92 15.75 7.68
CA ASP A 313 -0.93 16.96 6.83
C ASP A 313 -2.35 17.41 6.43
N ILE A 314 -3.34 16.51 6.49
CA ILE A 314 -4.74 16.85 6.17
C ILE A 314 -5.42 17.63 7.32
N ASP A 315 -4.92 17.58 8.56
CA ASP A 315 -5.57 18.20 9.73
C ASP A 315 -4.58 18.53 10.87
N GLU A 316 -3.42 19.15 10.55
CA GLU A 316 -2.38 19.48 11.55
C GLU A 316 -2.90 20.29 12.73
N GLU A 317 -3.82 21.24 12.47
CA GLU A 317 -4.43 22.09 13.48
C GLU A 317 -5.33 21.29 14.43
N LYS A 318 -6.16 20.39 13.91
CA LYS A 318 -7.01 19.51 14.74
C LYS A 318 -6.21 18.46 15.50
N SER A 319 -5.15 17.92 14.90
CA SER A 319 -4.27 16.94 15.55
C SER A 319 -3.50 17.57 16.72
N ARG A 320 -3.01 18.80 16.56
CA ARG A 320 -2.36 19.56 17.64
C ARG A 320 -3.34 19.90 18.77
N ASP A 321 -4.57 20.26 18.43
CA ASP A 321 -5.63 20.58 19.40
C ASP A 321 -6.06 19.33 20.18
N MET A 322 -6.20 18.18 19.49
CA MET A 322 -6.50 16.88 20.11
C MET A 322 -5.37 16.42 21.04
N ALA A 323 -4.11 16.52 20.61
CA ALA A 323 -2.95 16.22 21.46
C ALA A 323 -2.87 17.14 22.67
N GLY A 324 -3.22 18.41 22.51
CA GLY A 324 -3.34 19.38 23.60
C GLY A 324 -4.45 19.03 24.60
N ARG A 325 -5.60 18.55 24.12
CA ARG A 325 -6.73 18.09 24.95
C ARG A 325 -6.41 16.78 25.66
N MET A 326 -5.73 15.84 24.98
CA MET A 326 -5.23 14.59 25.59
C MET A 326 -4.26 14.87 26.76
N LYS A 327 -3.27 15.76 26.57
CA LYS A 327 -2.35 16.16 27.64
C LYS A 327 -3.05 16.81 28.83
N LYS A 328 -4.15 17.55 28.61
CA LYS A 328 -4.96 18.15 29.64
C LYS A 328 -6.01 17.20 30.26
N GLY A 329 -6.04 15.93 29.84
CA GLY A 329 -6.99 14.92 30.31
C GLY A 329 -8.45 15.24 29.95
N LYS A 330 -8.68 15.98 28.88
CA LYS A 330 -10.00 16.36 28.34
C LYS A 330 -10.39 15.55 27.10
N PHE A 331 -9.90 14.32 26.97
CA PHE A 331 -10.27 13.41 25.89
C PHE A 331 -11.74 13.00 26.02
N ASP A 332 -12.55 13.24 24.99
CA ASP A 332 -13.99 12.97 24.97
C ASP A 332 -14.39 11.96 23.87
N PHE A 333 -15.68 11.66 23.69
CA PHE A 333 -16.15 10.72 22.67
C PHE A 333 -16.08 11.28 21.24
N GLU A 334 -16.01 12.61 21.04
CA GLU A 334 -15.75 13.20 19.72
C GLU A 334 -14.28 12.97 19.32
N ASP A 335 -13.34 13.15 20.26
CA ASP A 335 -11.93 12.82 20.07
C ASP A 335 -11.73 11.33 19.79
N TYR A 336 -12.52 10.46 20.43
CA TYR A 336 -12.51 9.04 20.20
C TYR A 336 -12.96 8.68 18.78
N LEU A 337 -14.06 9.27 18.28
CA LEU A 337 -14.53 9.07 16.90
C LEU A 337 -13.49 9.53 15.88
N GLU A 338 -12.87 10.68 16.12
CA GLU A 338 -11.86 11.22 15.22
C GLU A 338 -10.62 10.31 15.19
N SER A 339 -10.19 9.80 16.35
CA SER A 339 -9.09 8.82 16.44
C SER A 339 -9.41 7.53 15.68
N MET A 340 -10.65 7.03 15.79
CA MET A 340 -11.08 5.84 15.01
C MET A 340 -11.09 6.11 13.51
N LYS A 341 -11.53 7.29 13.09
CA LYS A 341 -11.56 7.71 11.70
C LYS A 341 -10.15 7.84 11.12
N GLN A 342 -9.23 8.46 11.86
CA GLN A 342 -7.82 8.55 11.50
C GLN A 342 -7.20 7.15 11.38
N MET A 343 -7.44 6.25 12.34
CA MET A 343 -6.97 4.87 12.30
C MET A 343 -7.50 4.10 11.08
N ARG A 344 -8.76 4.33 10.69
CA ARG A 344 -9.35 3.74 9.48
C ARG A 344 -8.71 4.31 8.21
N ASN A 345 -8.42 5.60 8.17
CA ASN A 345 -7.76 6.24 7.04
C ASN A 345 -6.30 5.78 6.86
N MET A 346 -5.63 5.39 7.96
CA MET A 346 -4.27 4.80 7.94
C MET A 346 -4.26 3.33 7.48
N GLY A 347 -5.37 2.78 7.02
CA GLY A 347 -5.45 1.40 6.52
C GLY A 347 -5.86 0.34 7.55
N GLY A 348 -6.33 0.78 8.72
CA GLY A 348 -6.75 -0.10 9.82
C GLY A 348 -5.59 -0.62 10.68
N LEU A 349 -5.93 -1.17 11.85
CA LEU A 349 -4.95 -1.62 12.84
C LEU A 349 -4.12 -2.82 12.36
N SER A 350 -4.71 -3.72 11.56
CA SER A 350 -4.03 -4.87 10.96
C SER A 350 -2.92 -4.46 9.99
N SER A 351 -3.14 -3.42 9.20
CA SER A 351 -2.15 -2.88 8.27
C SER A 351 -0.96 -2.25 9.02
N ILE A 352 -1.25 -1.53 10.11
CA ILE A 352 -0.22 -0.90 10.95
C ILE A 352 0.64 -1.95 11.67
N LEU A 353 0.01 -2.96 12.25
CA LEU A 353 0.71 -4.03 12.98
C LEU A 353 1.55 -4.92 12.06
N GLY A 354 1.08 -5.15 10.82
CA GLY A 354 1.84 -5.88 9.80
C GLY A 354 3.12 -5.18 9.33
N MET A 355 3.22 -3.86 9.53
CA MET A 355 4.39 -3.05 9.15
C MET A 355 5.44 -2.93 10.26
N LEU A 356 5.11 -3.32 11.52
CA LEU A 356 6.05 -3.22 12.65
C LEU A 356 7.01 -4.41 12.68
N PRO A 357 8.33 -4.18 12.69
CA PRO A 357 9.32 -5.25 12.75
C PRO A 357 9.32 -5.97 14.10
N GLY A 358 9.40 -7.29 14.09
CA GLY A 358 9.74 -8.09 15.27
C GLY A 358 8.59 -8.47 16.19
N MET A 359 7.34 -8.17 15.88
CA MET A 359 6.23 -8.60 16.75
C MET A 359 5.83 -10.07 16.61
N GLY A 360 6.28 -10.79 15.56
CA GLY A 360 6.06 -12.25 15.44
C GLY A 360 4.60 -12.71 15.56
N ILE A 361 3.66 -11.78 15.51
CA ILE A 361 2.22 -12.04 15.65
C ILE A 361 1.71 -12.43 14.27
N LYS A 362 1.28 -13.67 14.14
CA LYS A 362 0.64 -14.12 12.90
C LYS A 362 -0.61 -13.30 12.64
N THR A 363 -0.81 -12.89 11.42
CA THR A 363 -2.01 -12.13 10.98
C THR A 363 -3.30 -12.87 11.30
N SER A 364 -3.28 -14.22 11.25
CA SER A 364 -4.39 -15.07 11.68
C SER A 364 -4.76 -14.89 13.16
N ASP A 365 -3.79 -14.59 14.02
CA ASP A 365 -4.03 -14.37 15.45
C ASP A 365 -4.56 -12.94 15.71
N LEU A 366 -4.29 -12.01 14.79
CA LEU A 366 -4.77 -10.62 14.83
C LEU A 366 -6.18 -10.48 14.25
N GLU A 367 -6.52 -11.20 13.19
CA GLU A 367 -7.87 -11.22 12.63
C GLU A 367 -8.89 -11.78 13.63
N GLY A 368 -8.47 -12.72 14.49
CA GLY A 368 -9.28 -13.19 15.62
C GLY A 368 -9.31 -12.26 16.83
N ALA A 369 -8.33 -11.37 16.98
CA ALA A 369 -8.21 -10.47 18.13
C ALA A 369 -8.83 -9.08 17.88
N ILE A 370 -8.97 -8.67 16.62
CA ILE A 370 -9.56 -7.39 16.21
C ILE A 370 -10.90 -7.67 15.56
N ASP A 371 -11.95 -7.73 16.36
CA ASP A 371 -13.30 -7.85 15.87
C ASP A 371 -13.75 -6.51 15.24
N GLU A 372 -13.63 -6.40 13.90
CA GLU A 372 -14.17 -5.25 13.14
C GLU A 372 -15.64 -4.99 13.47
N THR A 373 -16.37 -6.02 13.84
CA THR A 373 -17.76 -5.93 14.26
C THR A 373 -17.87 -5.19 15.59
N GLN A 374 -16.92 -5.41 16.50
CA GLN A 374 -16.84 -4.64 17.76
C GLN A 374 -16.50 -3.17 17.51
N MET A 375 -15.58 -2.87 16.61
CA MET A 375 -15.25 -1.49 16.24
C MET A 375 -16.47 -0.78 15.63
N LYS A 376 -17.19 -1.41 14.72
CA LYS A 376 -18.43 -0.88 14.13
C LYS A 376 -19.53 -0.66 15.18
N ARG A 377 -19.68 -1.61 16.12
CA ARG A 377 -20.63 -1.47 17.25
C ARG A 377 -20.28 -0.31 18.16
N THR A 378 -19.00 -0.13 18.47
CA THR A 378 -18.51 0.96 19.31
C THR A 378 -18.73 2.31 18.62
N GLU A 379 -18.44 2.40 17.33
CA GLU A 379 -18.74 3.59 16.52
C GLU A 379 -20.24 3.92 16.53
N ALA A 380 -21.10 2.91 16.33
CA ALA A 380 -22.55 3.06 16.36
C ALA A 380 -23.05 3.57 17.72
N ILE A 381 -22.46 3.10 18.84
CA ILE A 381 -22.78 3.60 20.20
C ILE A 381 -22.48 5.10 20.29
N VAL A 382 -21.29 5.53 19.88
CA VAL A 382 -20.90 6.95 19.96
C VAL A 382 -21.71 7.81 18.99
N LEU A 383 -22.00 7.32 17.78
CA LEU A 383 -22.85 8.02 16.81
C LEU A 383 -24.30 8.18 17.30
N SER A 384 -24.81 7.26 18.14
CA SER A 384 -26.14 7.34 18.77
C SER A 384 -26.21 8.31 19.93
N MET A 385 -25.07 8.87 20.39
CA MET A 385 -25.02 9.93 21.38
C MET A 385 -25.27 11.29 20.74
N THR A 386 -25.89 12.22 21.48
CA THR A 386 -25.96 13.64 21.11
C THR A 386 -24.58 14.29 21.21
N LYS A 387 -24.37 15.42 20.52
CA LYS A 387 -23.10 16.17 20.62
C LYS A 387 -22.74 16.54 22.07
N GLU A 388 -23.74 16.88 22.89
CA GLU A 388 -23.53 17.20 24.30
C GLU A 388 -23.09 15.98 25.11
N GLU A 389 -23.68 14.80 24.84
CA GLU A 389 -23.33 13.53 25.50
C GLU A 389 -21.94 13.07 25.12
N ARG A 390 -21.52 13.31 23.88
CA ARG A 390 -20.15 13.00 23.44
C ARG A 390 -19.10 13.85 24.14
N ARG A 391 -19.38 15.14 24.33
CA ARG A 391 -18.48 16.09 25.00
C ARG A 391 -18.47 15.96 26.52
N ASN A 392 -19.59 15.53 27.12
CA ASN A 392 -19.71 15.37 28.55
C ASN A 392 -20.29 14.00 28.95
N PRO A 393 -19.42 12.98 29.07
CA PRO A 393 -19.87 11.65 29.46
C PRO A 393 -20.61 11.56 30.80
N LYS A 394 -20.46 12.56 31.67
CA LYS A 394 -21.09 12.59 33.02
C LYS A 394 -22.60 12.73 32.97
N ILE A 395 -23.17 13.23 31.87
CA ILE A 395 -24.63 13.40 31.75
C ILE A 395 -25.34 12.11 31.29
N LEU A 396 -24.62 11.01 31.08
CA LEU A 396 -25.16 9.73 30.61
C LEU A 396 -25.95 9.01 31.73
N THR A 397 -27.20 9.42 31.91
CA THR A 397 -28.16 8.76 32.82
C THR A 397 -28.58 7.37 32.29
N PRO A 398 -29.14 6.49 33.14
CA PRO A 398 -29.66 5.19 32.69
C PRO A 398 -30.64 5.29 31.52
N GLN A 399 -31.52 6.27 31.52
CA GLN A 399 -32.50 6.50 30.45
C GLN A 399 -31.81 6.86 29.11
N ARG A 400 -30.78 7.73 29.16
CA ARG A 400 -29.98 8.10 27.98
C ARG A 400 -29.21 6.91 27.45
N LYS A 401 -28.63 6.06 28.31
CA LYS A 401 -27.93 4.83 27.93
C LYS A 401 -28.86 3.83 27.24
N HIS A 402 -30.13 3.70 27.71
CA HIS A 402 -31.13 2.86 27.03
C HIS A 402 -31.46 3.38 25.61
N ARG A 403 -31.63 4.70 25.46
CA ARG A 403 -31.86 5.30 24.14
C ARG A 403 -30.68 5.07 23.21
N ILE A 404 -29.43 5.24 23.71
CA ILE A 404 -28.20 4.99 22.93
C ILE A 404 -28.10 3.52 22.53
N ALA A 405 -28.38 2.59 23.43
CA ALA A 405 -28.39 1.16 23.15
C ALA A 405 -29.38 0.80 22.03
N LYS A 406 -30.60 1.34 22.09
CA LYS A 406 -31.61 1.17 21.05
C LYS A 406 -31.19 1.76 19.70
N GLY A 407 -30.58 2.95 19.71
CA GLY A 407 -30.08 3.61 18.50
C GLY A 407 -28.91 2.91 17.85
N ALA A 408 -28.03 2.29 18.64
CA ALA A 408 -26.86 1.56 18.18
C ALA A 408 -27.16 0.08 17.84
N GLY A 409 -28.36 -0.42 18.10
CA GLY A 409 -28.72 -1.83 17.88
C GLY A 409 -27.95 -2.81 18.78
N VAL A 410 -27.59 -2.40 20.00
CA VAL A 410 -26.86 -3.20 20.99
C VAL A 410 -27.58 -3.27 22.31
N ASP A 411 -27.20 -4.22 23.17
CA ASP A 411 -27.72 -4.29 24.52
C ASP A 411 -27.14 -3.20 25.45
N ILE A 412 -27.83 -2.91 26.55
CA ILE A 412 -27.40 -1.89 27.52
C ILE A 412 -26.13 -2.29 28.25
N ALA A 413 -25.85 -3.59 28.40
CA ALA A 413 -24.63 -4.10 29.04
C ALA A 413 -23.41 -3.76 28.19
N THR A 414 -23.51 -3.86 26.86
CA THR A 414 -22.49 -3.45 25.91
C THR A 414 -22.20 -1.96 25.99
N VAL A 415 -23.23 -1.09 26.06
CA VAL A 415 -23.04 0.36 26.25
C VAL A 415 -22.35 0.66 27.57
N ASN A 416 -22.78 0.03 28.67
CA ASN A 416 -22.14 0.23 29.98
C ASN A 416 -20.69 -0.23 30.02
N ARG A 417 -20.36 -1.36 29.38
CA ARG A 417 -19.00 -1.89 29.26
C ARG A 417 -18.11 -0.90 28.50
N PHE A 418 -18.60 -0.41 27.37
CA PHE A 418 -17.87 0.57 26.56
C PHE A 418 -17.60 1.88 27.33
N ILE A 419 -18.60 2.46 28.00
CA ILE A 419 -18.42 3.68 28.79
C ILE A 419 -17.39 3.46 29.91
N LYS A 420 -17.45 2.31 30.60
CA LYS A 420 -16.49 1.97 31.65
C LYS A 420 -15.07 1.83 31.11
N GLN A 421 -14.89 1.18 29.96
CA GLN A 421 -13.59 1.08 29.29
C GLN A 421 -13.05 2.46 28.90
N PHE A 422 -13.90 3.32 28.35
CA PHE A 422 -13.54 4.68 27.99
C PHE A 422 -13.09 5.51 29.20
N GLU A 423 -13.80 5.42 30.33
CA GLU A 423 -13.42 6.08 31.58
C GLU A 423 -12.07 5.57 32.12
N GLN A 424 -11.81 4.27 32.01
CA GLN A 424 -10.52 3.70 32.38
C GLN A 424 -9.38 4.23 31.50
N THR A 425 -9.61 4.33 30.20
CA THR A 425 -8.65 4.91 29.25
C THR A 425 -8.37 6.37 29.57
N GLN A 426 -9.40 7.18 29.87
CA GLN A 426 -9.22 8.57 30.32
C GLN A 426 -8.39 8.69 31.61
N LYS A 427 -8.60 7.79 32.58
CA LYS A 427 -7.82 7.75 33.82
C LYS A 427 -6.35 7.43 33.57
N MET A 428 -6.08 6.42 32.73
CA MET A 428 -4.71 6.07 32.33
C MET A 428 -4.02 7.25 31.62
N MET A 429 -4.67 7.88 30.64
CA MET A 429 -4.12 9.05 29.95
C MET A 429 -3.78 10.20 30.91
N LYS A 430 -4.61 10.46 31.93
CA LYS A 430 -4.31 11.46 32.96
C LYS A 430 -3.09 11.13 33.78
N GLN A 431 -2.86 9.85 34.09
CA GLN A 431 -1.68 9.43 34.84
C GLN A 431 -0.39 9.59 34.02
N PHE A 432 -0.44 9.30 32.72
CA PHE A 432 0.72 9.47 31.83
C PHE A 432 0.96 10.94 31.42
N GLY A 433 -0.08 11.77 31.34
CA GLY A 433 0.04 13.19 30.99
C GLY A 433 0.49 14.09 32.15
N GLY A 434 0.40 13.65 33.41
CA GLY A 434 0.68 14.43 34.64
C GLY A 434 2.06 14.18 35.28
N GLY A 435 2.93 13.40 34.69
CA GLY A 435 4.24 13.04 35.26
C GLY A 435 5.21 14.21 35.30
N LYS A 436 5.46 14.75 36.51
CA LYS A 436 6.57 15.63 36.86
C LYS A 436 7.90 15.05 36.34
N LYS A 437 8.75 15.95 35.82
CA LYS A 437 10.14 15.74 35.44
C LYS A 437 10.85 14.64 36.28
N GLY A 438 10.88 13.40 35.77
CA GLY A 438 11.77 12.33 36.20
C GLY A 438 12.67 11.96 35.02
N ARG A 439 13.96 12.25 35.16
CA ARG A 439 15.05 11.88 34.25
C ARG A 439 15.07 10.34 34.14
N GLY A 440 14.60 9.78 33.03
CA GLY A 440 14.67 8.33 32.78
C GLY A 440 14.21 8.05 31.36
N GLY A 441 15.17 7.57 30.55
CA GLY A 441 15.07 7.45 29.11
C GLY A 441 13.92 6.58 28.60
N MET A 442 13.52 6.88 27.37
CA MET A 442 12.50 6.24 26.54
C MET A 442 12.91 4.82 26.04
N GLY A 443 13.71 4.10 26.85
CA GLY A 443 14.21 2.74 26.53
C GLY A 443 13.54 1.58 27.27
N GLY A 444 12.55 1.84 28.12
CA GLY A 444 11.97 0.80 29.00
C GLY A 444 10.55 0.32 28.68
N MET A 445 9.91 0.76 27.60
CA MET A 445 8.50 0.50 27.37
C MET A 445 8.21 -0.67 26.38
N PHE A 446 9.24 -1.29 25.79
CA PHE A 446 9.11 -2.45 24.90
C PHE A 446 9.75 -3.74 25.42
N GLY A 447 10.10 -3.80 26.70
CA GLY A 447 10.65 -4.99 27.35
C GLY A 447 9.64 -5.64 28.30
N GLY A 448 9.01 -6.73 27.88
CA GLY A 448 8.56 -7.86 28.71
C GLY A 448 7.62 -7.59 29.87
N GLY A 449 6.55 -6.84 29.72
CA GLY A 449 5.50 -6.70 30.72
C GLY A 449 4.16 -7.22 30.19
N LYS A 450 3.65 -8.33 30.77
CA LYS A 450 2.29 -8.83 30.56
C LYS A 450 1.29 -7.69 30.74
N PHE A 451 0.51 -7.39 29.68
CA PHE A 451 -0.67 -6.55 29.81
C PHE A 451 -1.68 -7.23 30.75
N PRO A 452 -2.03 -6.65 31.88
CA PRO A 452 -3.08 -7.21 32.74
C PRO A 452 -4.42 -6.83 32.09
N GLY A 453 -5.08 -7.79 31.45
CA GLY A 453 -6.45 -7.60 31.01
C GLY A 453 -6.89 -8.25 29.71
N MET A 454 -6.04 -8.94 28.96
CA MET A 454 -6.44 -9.63 27.73
C MET A 454 -6.37 -11.18 27.82
N GLY A 455 -6.51 -11.73 29.00
CA GLY A 455 -6.57 -13.16 29.25
C GLY A 455 -7.81 -13.53 30.02
N GLY A 456 -8.98 -13.39 29.43
CA GLY A 456 -10.25 -13.85 29.97
C GLY A 456 -11.01 -14.60 28.90
N ARG A 457 -11.03 -15.95 29.02
CA ARG A 457 -11.94 -16.83 28.31
C ARG A 457 -13.34 -16.20 28.27
N PHE A 458 -13.90 -16.11 27.10
CA PHE A 458 -15.33 -15.86 26.93
C PHE A 458 -15.93 -17.02 26.13
N PHE A 459 -16.84 -17.72 26.85
CA PHE A 459 -17.91 -18.50 26.24
C PHE A 459 -18.92 -17.56 25.62
#